data_333f52782c62f8adcea7c4635bd3569e
#
_entry.id   333f52782c62f8adcea7c4635bd3569e
#
_cell.length_a   1.000
_cell.length_b   1.000
_cell.length_c   1.000
_cell.angle_alpha   90.00
_cell.angle_beta   90.00
_cell.angle_gamma   90.00
#
_symmetry.space_group_name_H-M   'P 1'
#
loop_
_entity.id
_entity.type
_entity.pdbx_description
1 polymer ?
#
loop_
_entity_poly.entity_id
_entity_poly.type
_entity_poly.pdbx_seq_one_letter_code
_entity_poly.pdbx_strand_id
1 'polypeptide(L)'
;MPKIIKILSTVSLLILFCLPHSFVYAQNKIIAIVNDDVITEKDYLEFINFTRIELAQRMPEAEVEKRISAMQKDLLERLIEDRLIIQQAKKVNISVDKLRVKSRIDEIKKQYGSEAAFQEALKRQGLVQADLEQKIREQFMMFQVVEAKVRAKIIVNPAEVTRYYEENHGTMTVPQRRKVLVLISDSQESLTKAREDIVSGSPEEEVVKKYVLSKSELNAAKEELRNEISAIVFSLNSGEISAVSPIDGKFYLFKITEITPLHQLSLEEAKETIHGLLFNQKMQAAMVTWLDELKKKSYLKIF
;
A
#
# COMPACT_ATOMS: atom_id res chain seq x y z
N MET A 1 -0.45 -42.60 -95.39
CA MET A 1 -1.06 -41.43 -94.76
C MET A 1 -0.90 -41.52 -93.27
N PRO A 2 0.03 -40.86 -92.61
CA PRO A 2 0.13 -40.81 -91.16
C PRO A 2 -0.35 -39.43 -90.62
N LYS A 3 -1.16 -39.46 -89.58
CA LYS A 3 -1.64 -38.29 -88.87
C LYS A 3 -0.59 -37.81 -87.86
N ILE A 4 -0.20 -36.53 -88.01
CA ILE A 4 0.72 -35.83 -87.12
C ILE A 4 -0.09 -35.39 -85.89
N ILE A 5 0.23 -35.91 -84.70
CA ILE A 5 -0.30 -35.43 -83.44
C ILE A 5 0.64 -34.36 -82.87
N LYS A 6 0.16 -33.14 -82.84
CA LYS A 6 0.85 -32.01 -82.15
C LYS A 6 0.69 -32.16 -80.65
N ILE A 7 1.77 -32.38 -79.94
CA ILE A 7 1.88 -32.32 -78.50
C ILE A 7 2.21 -30.86 -78.16
N LEU A 8 1.24 -30.17 -77.59
CA LEU A 8 1.41 -28.83 -76.98
C LEU A 8 2.00 -29.03 -75.55
N SER A 9 3.27 -28.72 -75.39
CA SER A 9 3.92 -28.69 -74.08
C SER A 9 3.54 -27.38 -73.35
N THR A 10 2.68 -27.45 -72.38
CA THR A 10 2.40 -26.33 -71.45
C THR A 10 3.49 -26.30 -70.38
N VAL A 11 4.49 -25.42 -70.53
CA VAL A 11 5.43 -25.08 -69.47
C VAL A 11 4.67 -24.22 -68.44
N SER A 12 4.27 -24.83 -67.32
CA SER A 12 3.74 -24.12 -66.18
C SER A 12 4.91 -23.46 -65.41
N LEU A 13 5.04 -22.13 -65.59
CA LEU A 13 6.00 -21.30 -64.87
C LEU A 13 5.53 -21.11 -63.43
N LEU A 14 6.04 -21.90 -62.50
CA LEU A 14 5.80 -21.77 -61.08
C LEU A 14 6.61 -20.56 -60.57
N ILE A 15 5.94 -19.38 -60.58
CA ILE A 15 6.47 -18.17 -59.91
C ILE A 15 6.34 -18.40 -58.42
N LEU A 16 7.46 -18.81 -57.79
CA LEU A 16 7.60 -18.89 -56.34
C LEU A 16 7.62 -17.44 -55.80
N PHE A 17 6.47 -16.97 -55.31
CA PHE A 17 6.33 -15.68 -54.68
C PHE A 17 7.09 -15.72 -53.35
N CYS A 18 8.37 -15.39 -53.36
CA CYS A 18 9.14 -15.07 -52.15
C CYS A 18 8.59 -13.78 -51.58
N LEU A 19 7.53 -13.92 -50.78
CA LEU A 19 7.14 -12.82 -49.88
C LEU A 19 8.29 -12.59 -48.90
N PRO A 20 8.86 -11.39 -48.84
CA PRO A 20 9.81 -11.08 -47.77
C PRO A 20 9.04 -11.20 -46.47
N HIS A 21 9.33 -12.24 -45.68
CA HIS A 21 8.94 -12.30 -44.30
C HIS A 21 9.67 -11.14 -43.63
N SER A 22 8.98 -9.99 -43.55
CA SER A 22 9.42 -8.90 -42.69
C SER A 22 9.32 -9.45 -41.25
N PHE A 23 10.44 -10.02 -40.78
CA PHE A 23 10.64 -10.18 -39.36
C PHE A 23 10.56 -8.79 -38.76
N VAL A 24 9.40 -8.43 -38.27
CA VAL A 24 9.25 -7.29 -37.36
C VAL A 24 10.05 -7.67 -36.12
N TYR A 25 11.34 -7.41 -36.15
CA TYR A 25 12.10 -7.29 -34.91
C TYR A 25 11.44 -6.15 -34.15
N ALA A 26 10.64 -6.48 -33.16
CA ALA A 26 10.27 -5.51 -32.14
C ALA A 26 11.61 -5.07 -31.53
N GLN A 27 12.18 -3.98 -32.08
CA GLN A 27 13.37 -3.37 -31.51
C GLN A 27 12.98 -2.85 -30.15
N ASN A 28 13.27 -3.63 -29.09
CA ASN A 28 13.17 -3.15 -27.73
C ASN A 28 14.13 -1.96 -27.60
N LYS A 29 13.58 -0.75 -27.67
CA LYS A 29 14.36 0.48 -27.54
C LYS A 29 15.09 0.47 -26.20
N ILE A 30 16.40 0.64 -26.25
CA ILE A 30 17.22 0.81 -25.05
C ILE A 30 16.95 2.21 -24.51
N ILE A 31 16.56 2.33 -23.24
CA ILE A 31 16.30 3.60 -22.57
C ILE A 31 17.35 3.94 -21.52
N ALA A 32 18.03 2.94 -20.96
CA ALA A 32 19.18 3.18 -20.08
C ALA A 32 20.14 1.99 -20.07
N ILE A 33 21.39 2.25 -19.67
CA ILE A 33 22.42 1.24 -19.39
C ILE A 33 22.90 1.47 -17.96
N VAL A 34 22.94 0.39 -17.16
CA VAL A 34 23.38 0.39 -15.76
C VAL A 34 24.48 -0.67 -15.61
N ASN A 35 25.74 -0.27 -15.66
CA ASN A 35 26.89 -1.18 -15.75
C ASN A 35 26.74 -2.13 -16.96
N ASP A 36 26.65 -3.44 -16.72
CA ASP A 36 26.48 -4.47 -17.75
C ASP A 36 25.00 -4.76 -18.07
N ASP A 37 24.05 -4.17 -17.35
CA ASP A 37 22.61 -4.39 -17.56
C ASP A 37 22.03 -3.32 -18.48
N VAL A 38 21.24 -3.75 -19.46
CA VAL A 38 20.47 -2.89 -20.35
C VAL A 38 19.04 -2.79 -19.82
N ILE A 39 18.51 -1.57 -19.76
CA ILE A 39 17.11 -1.31 -19.47
C ILE A 39 16.43 -0.94 -20.79
N THR A 40 15.44 -1.72 -21.17
CA THR A 40 14.65 -1.50 -22.38
C THR A 40 13.33 -0.79 -22.06
N GLU A 41 12.69 -0.25 -23.10
CA GLU A 41 11.33 0.30 -22.97
C GLU A 41 10.33 -0.75 -22.44
N LYS A 42 10.52 -2.03 -22.84
CA LYS A 42 9.73 -3.15 -22.30
C LYS A 42 9.92 -3.31 -20.80
N ASP A 43 11.16 -3.32 -20.30
CA ASP A 43 11.44 -3.40 -18.85
C ASP A 43 10.77 -2.26 -18.09
N TYR A 44 10.77 -1.07 -18.66
CA TYR A 44 10.13 0.11 -18.06
C TYR A 44 8.59 -0.02 -18.01
N LEU A 45 7.97 -0.47 -19.09
CA LEU A 45 6.53 -0.71 -19.12
C LEU A 45 6.11 -1.82 -18.15
N GLU A 46 6.89 -2.90 -18.06
CA GLU A 46 6.68 -3.95 -17.06
C GLU A 46 6.80 -3.39 -15.63
N PHE A 47 7.79 -2.55 -15.37
CA PHE A 47 7.94 -1.89 -14.07
C PHE A 47 6.73 -1.01 -13.71
N ILE A 48 6.21 -0.24 -14.67
CA ILE A 48 4.97 0.54 -14.50
C ILE A 48 3.79 -0.40 -14.17
N ASN A 49 3.65 -1.51 -14.89
CA ASN A 49 2.56 -2.47 -14.67
C ASN A 49 2.65 -3.10 -13.28
N PHE A 50 3.84 -3.49 -12.82
CA PHE A 50 4.01 -3.97 -11.44
C PHE A 50 3.67 -2.91 -10.40
N THR A 51 4.12 -1.68 -10.60
CA THR A 51 3.78 -0.55 -9.71
C THR A 51 2.26 -0.33 -9.65
N ARG A 52 1.58 -0.45 -10.79
CA ARG A 52 0.11 -0.37 -10.89
C ARG A 52 -0.57 -1.46 -10.05
N ILE A 53 -0.10 -2.72 -10.13
CA ILE A 53 -0.62 -3.84 -9.33
C ILE A 53 -0.46 -3.56 -7.83
N GLU A 54 0.71 -3.11 -7.42
CA GLU A 54 0.98 -2.80 -6.00
C GLU A 54 0.09 -1.68 -5.46
N LEU A 55 -0.10 -0.62 -6.25
CA LEU A 55 -0.98 0.50 -5.87
C LEU A 55 -2.45 0.08 -5.82
N ALA A 56 -2.91 -0.74 -6.77
CA ALA A 56 -4.30 -1.21 -6.82
C ALA A 56 -4.72 -2.06 -5.59
N GLN A 57 -3.75 -2.62 -4.85
CA GLN A 57 -4.02 -3.28 -3.57
C GLN A 57 -4.39 -2.31 -2.44
N ARG A 58 -4.14 -1.00 -2.60
CA ARG A 58 -4.23 0.00 -1.52
C ARG A 58 -5.13 1.18 -1.84
N MET A 59 -5.49 1.37 -3.10
CA MET A 59 -6.29 2.53 -3.54
C MET A 59 -7.16 2.19 -4.77
N PRO A 60 -8.25 2.95 -5.01
CA PRO A 60 -9.11 2.78 -6.19
C PRO A 60 -8.37 3.01 -7.50
N GLU A 61 -8.80 2.33 -8.57
CA GLU A 61 -8.16 2.36 -9.89
C GLU A 61 -7.96 3.78 -10.46
N ALA A 62 -8.94 4.67 -10.28
CA ALA A 62 -8.84 6.06 -10.75
C ALA A 62 -7.69 6.84 -10.07
N GLU A 63 -7.41 6.54 -8.80
CA GLU A 63 -6.29 7.13 -8.06
C GLU A 63 -4.96 6.50 -8.47
N VAL A 64 -4.95 5.21 -8.81
CA VAL A 64 -3.75 4.49 -9.30
C VAL A 64 -3.20 5.19 -10.54
N GLU A 65 -4.04 5.42 -11.57
CA GLU A 65 -3.58 6.03 -12.83
C GLU A 65 -3.08 7.48 -12.61
N LYS A 66 -3.77 8.24 -11.77
CA LYS A 66 -3.32 9.58 -11.38
C LYS A 66 -1.95 9.54 -10.70
N ARG A 67 -1.74 8.56 -9.81
CA ARG A 67 -0.48 8.38 -9.08
C ARG A 67 0.65 7.95 -10.00
N ILE A 68 0.40 7.00 -10.91
CA ILE A 68 1.37 6.57 -11.92
C ILE A 68 1.81 7.76 -12.80
N SER A 69 0.84 8.52 -13.32
CA SER A 69 1.12 9.71 -14.15
C SER A 69 1.97 10.74 -13.41
N ALA A 70 1.66 11.00 -12.13
CA ALA A 70 2.42 11.93 -11.31
C ALA A 70 3.87 11.46 -11.04
N MET A 71 4.11 10.14 -10.99
CA MET A 71 5.42 9.53 -10.72
C MET A 71 6.22 9.22 -11.98
N GLN A 72 5.67 9.43 -13.18
CA GLN A 72 6.27 8.95 -14.43
C GLN A 72 7.72 9.39 -14.65
N LYS A 73 8.09 10.60 -14.24
CA LYS A 73 9.47 11.11 -14.33
C LYS A 73 10.43 10.36 -13.41
N ASP A 74 9.94 9.94 -12.25
CA ASP A 74 10.76 9.31 -11.20
C ASP A 74 10.84 7.79 -11.40
N LEU A 75 9.92 7.18 -12.18
CA LEU A 75 9.85 5.72 -12.34
C LEU A 75 11.08 5.14 -13.06
N LEU A 76 11.66 5.85 -14.03
CA LEU A 76 12.89 5.41 -14.68
C LEU A 76 14.07 5.45 -13.70
N GLU A 77 14.18 6.51 -12.91
CA GLU A 77 15.23 6.62 -11.90
C GLU A 77 15.10 5.50 -10.88
N ARG A 78 13.90 5.21 -10.40
CA ARG A 78 13.63 4.08 -9.49
C ARG A 78 14.01 2.73 -10.11
N LEU A 79 13.71 2.51 -11.39
CA LEU A 79 14.10 1.29 -12.08
C LEU A 79 15.63 1.14 -12.18
N ILE A 80 16.35 2.25 -12.40
CA ILE A 80 17.82 2.28 -12.37
C ILE A 80 18.34 1.95 -10.98
N GLU A 81 17.76 2.55 -9.92
CA GLU A 81 18.11 2.27 -8.53
C GLU A 81 17.86 0.81 -8.16
N ASP A 82 16.71 0.25 -8.55
CA ASP A 82 16.40 -1.18 -8.36
C ASP A 82 17.47 -2.07 -9.01
N ARG A 83 17.92 -1.74 -10.25
CA ARG A 83 19.01 -2.48 -10.92
C ARG A 83 20.31 -2.42 -10.12
N LEU A 84 20.69 -1.25 -9.63
CA LEU A 84 21.89 -1.09 -8.80
C LEU A 84 21.81 -1.92 -7.52
N ILE A 85 20.65 -1.91 -6.84
CA ILE A 85 20.44 -2.69 -5.61
C ILE A 85 20.51 -4.19 -5.91
N ILE A 86 19.89 -4.67 -6.99
CA ILE A 86 19.92 -6.07 -7.40
C ILE A 86 21.34 -6.51 -7.76
N GLN A 87 22.10 -5.69 -8.51
CA GLN A 87 23.49 -5.96 -8.81
C GLN A 87 24.34 -6.06 -7.53
N GLN A 88 24.08 -5.18 -6.56
CA GLN A 88 24.76 -5.25 -5.27
C GLN A 88 24.38 -6.52 -4.49
N ALA A 89 23.12 -6.96 -4.53
CA ALA A 89 22.67 -8.20 -3.93
C ALA A 89 23.36 -9.43 -4.55
N LYS A 90 23.46 -9.47 -5.89
CA LYS A 90 24.18 -10.50 -6.64
C LYS A 90 25.67 -10.52 -6.28
N LYS A 91 26.32 -9.34 -6.20
CA LYS A 91 27.74 -9.20 -5.86
C LYS A 91 28.09 -9.76 -4.48
N VAL A 92 27.17 -9.71 -3.52
CA VAL A 92 27.33 -10.27 -2.19
C VAL A 92 26.69 -11.65 -2.00
N ASN A 93 26.35 -12.31 -3.12
CA ASN A 93 25.81 -13.67 -3.18
C ASN A 93 24.53 -13.88 -2.33
N ILE A 94 23.64 -12.87 -2.31
CA ILE A 94 22.34 -13.04 -1.65
C ILE A 94 21.51 -14.07 -2.44
N SER A 95 21.05 -15.10 -1.75
CA SER A 95 20.17 -16.12 -2.30
C SER A 95 18.80 -16.06 -1.62
N VAL A 96 17.75 -16.30 -2.37
CA VAL A 96 16.37 -16.34 -1.87
C VAL A 96 15.84 -17.76 -1.96
N ASP A 97 15.34 -18.27 -0.86
CA ASP A 97 14.71 -19.59 -0.80
C ASP A 97 13.49 -19.65 -1.73
N LYS A 98 13.45 -20.69 -2.55
CA LYS A 98 12.33 -20.97 -3.48
C LYS A 98 11.00 -21.12 -2.77
N LEU A 99 10.99 -21.72 -1.57
CA LEU A 99 9.77 -21.88 -0.77
C LEU A 99 9.20 -20.53 -0.33
N ARG A 100 10.05 -19.58 0.00
CA ARG A 100 9.63 -18.21 0.36
C ARG A 100 8.96 -17.49 -0.82
N VAL A 101 9.53 -17.63 -2.03
CA VAL A 101 8.92 -17.08 -3.26
C VAL A 101 7.58 -17.75 -3.52
N LYS A 102 7.52 -19.09 -3.45
CA LYS A 102 6.28 -19.83 -3.63
C LYS A 102 5.20 -19.42 -2.62
N SER A 103 5.53 -19.33 -1.34
CA SER A 103 4.58 -18.90 -0.31
C SER A 103 3.99 -17.51 -0.62
N ARG A 104 4.82 -16.57 -1.10
CA ARG A 104 4.35 -15.23 -1.48
C ARG A 104 3.42 -15.27 -2.70
N ILE A 105 3.71 -16.11 -3.69
CA ILE A 105 2.80 -16.34 -4.82
C ILE A 105 1.46 -16.92 -4.35
N ASP A 106 1.49 -17.91 -3.45
CA ASP A 106 0.28 -18.53 -2.92
C ASP A 106 -0.59 -17.52 -2.13
N GLU A 107 0.03 -16.59 -1.40
CA GLU A 107 -0.68 -15.48 -0.74
C GLU A 107 -1.34 -14.53 -1.75
N ILE A 108 -0.64 -14.18 -2.82
CA ILE A 108 -1.18 -13.33 -3.89
C ILE A 108 -2.36 -14.03 -4.57
N LYS A 109 -2.22 -15.33 -4.90
CA LYS A 109 -3.29 -16.12 -5.52
C LYS A 109 -4.59 -16.13 -4.71
N LYS A 110 -4.50 -16.20 -3.37
CA LYS A 110 -5.68 -16.16 -2.49
C LYS A 110 -6.55 -14.92 -2.67
N GLN A 111 -5.96 -13.79 -3.08
CA GLN A 111 -6.69 -12.54 -3.30
C GLN A 111 -7.57 -12.57 -4.56
N TYR A 112 -7.30 -13.49 -5.49
CA TYR A 112 -8.03 -13.61 -6.76
C TYR A 112 -9.16 -14.65 -6.71
N GLY A 113 -9.30 -15.37 -5.61
CA GLY A 113 -10.37 -16.37 -5.40
C GLY A 113 -10.21 -17.68 -6.19
N SER A 114 -9.53 -17.68 -7.35
CA SER A 114 -9.25 -18.89 -8.13
C SER A 114 -7.95 -18.77 -8.94
N GLU A 115 -7.36 -19.91 -9.28
CA GLU A 115 -6.19 -19.98 -10.15
C GLU A 115 -6.47 -19.37 -11.53
N ALA A 116 -7.64 -19.64 -12.10
CA ALA A 116 -8.03 -19.11 -13.40
C ALA A 116 -8.13 -17.59 -13.40
N ALA A 117 -8.72 -17.00 -12.35
CA ALA A 117 -8.81 -15.55 -12.20
C ALA A 117 -7.42 -14.91 -12.03
N PHE A 118 -6.52 -15.56 -11.30
CA PHE A 118 -5.14 -15.11 -11.14
C PHE A 118 -4.39 -15.11 -12.48
N GLN A 119 -4.45 -16.22 -13.24
CA GLN A 119 -3.79 -16.33 -14.54
C GLN A 119 -4.35 -15.31 -15.56
N GLU A 120 -5.66 -15.09 -15.56
CA GLU A 120 -6.29 -14.09 -16.41
C GLU A 120 -5.87 -12.65 -16.04
N ALA A 121 -5.70 -12.38 -14.74
CA ALA A 121 -5.19 -11.08 -14.27
C ALA A 121 -3.75 -10.82 -14.73
N LEU A 122 -2.88 -11.82 -14.67
CA LEU A 122 -1.51 -11.74 -15.20
C LEU A 122 -1.52 -11.51 -16.72
N LYS A 123 -2.30 -12.30 -17.45
CA LYS A 123 -2.39 -12.22 -18.91
C LYS A 123 -2.87 -10.83 -19.39
N ARG A 124 -3.85 -10.24 -18.72
CA ARG A 124 -4.32 -8.86 -19.02
C ARG A 124 -3.21 -7.83 -18.92
N GLN A 125 -2.17 -8.12 -18.15
CA GLN A 125 -1.01 -7.24 -17.98
C GLN A 125 0.21 -7.68 -18.80
N GLY A 126 0.03 -8.67 -19.67
CA GLY A 126 1.11 -9.19 -20.52
C GLY A 126 2.17 -9.97 -19.75
N LEU A 127 1.84 -10.51 -18.57
CA LEU A 127 2.74 -11.23 -17.68
C LEU A 127 2.39 -12.72 -17.62
N VAL A 128 3.40 -13.54 -17.29
CA VAL A 128 3.23 -14.94 -16.89
C VAL A 128 3.67 -15.12 -15.44
N GLN A 129 3.28 -16.24 -14.82
CA GLN A 129 3.63 -16.49 -13.41
C GLN A 129 5.13 -16.45 -13.16
N ALA A 130 5.96 -16.92 -14.12
CA ALA A 130 7.42 -16.89 -14.00
C ALA A 130 7.98 -15.46 -13.87
N ASP A 131 7.38 -14.48 -14.54
CA ASP A 131 7.79 -13.07 -14.43
C ASP A 131 7.51 -12.53 -13.03
N LEU A 132 6.34 -12.88 -12.48
CA LEU A 132 5.97 -12.52 -11.11
C LEU A 132 6.90 -13.19 -10.07
N GLU A 133 7.21 -14.48 -10.26
CA GLU A 133 8.15 -15.22 -9.40
C GLU A 133 9.55 -14.57 -9.42
N GLN A 134 10.04 -14.20 -10.59
CA GLN A 134 11.32 -13.51 -10.73
C GLN A 134 11.30 -12.15 -10.03
N LYS A 135 10.23 -11.38 -10.20
CA LYS A 135 10.07 -10.06 -9.56
C LYS A 135 10.03 -10.17 -8.04
N ILE A 136 9.29 -11.13 -7.51
CA ILE A 136 9.24 -11.41 -6.05
C ILE A 136 10.63 -11.81 -5.53
N ARG A 137 11.37 -12.63 -6.27
CA ARG A 137 12.74 -12.99 -5.93
C ARG A 137 13.64 -11.76 -5.84
N GLU A 138 13.57 -10.89 -6.83
CA GLU A 138 14.32 -9.64 -6.88
C GLU A 138 13.96 -8.72 -5.71
N GLN A 139 12.68 -8.58 -5.37
CA GLN A 139 12.23 -7.82 -4.19
C GLN A 139 12.83 -8.38 -2.89
N PHE A 140 12.83 -9.71 -2.72
CA PHE A 140 13.47 -10.32 -1.54
C PHE A 140 14.98 -10.11 -1.51
N MET A 141 15.67 -10.18 -2.67
CA MET A 141 17.10 -9.89 -2.76
C MET A 141 17.41 -8.44 -2.40
N MET A 142 16.63 -7.50 -2.93
CA MET A 142 16.74 -6.07 -2.60
C MET A 142 16.51 -5.83 -1.11
N PHE A 143 15.45 -6.40 -0.54
CA PHE A 143 15.18 -6.29 0.89
C PHE A 143 16.37 -6.77 1.74
N GLN A 144 16.91 -7.95 1.44
CA GLN A 144 18.03 -8.52 2.21
C GLN A 144 19.31 -7.70 2.11
N VAL A 145 19.65 -7.18 0.92
CA VAL A 145 20.86 -6.36 0.78
C VAL A 145 20.69 -4.99 1.45
N VAL A 146 19.50 -4.38 1.37
CA VAL A 146 19.20 -3.13 2.07
C VAL A 146 19.26 -3.33 3.58
N GLU A 147 18.69 -4.43 4.09
CA GLU A 147 18.79 -4.81 5.50
C GLU A 147 20.26 -4.90 5.95
N ALA A 148 21.08 -5.63 5.22
CA ALA A 148 22.48 -5.86 5.58
C ALA A 148 23.40 -4.62 5.38
N LYS A 149 23.18 -3.82 4.33
CA LYS A 149 24.08 -2.72 3.96
C LYS A 149 23.68 -1.37 4.54
N VAL A 150 22.39 -1.19 4.84
CA VAL A 150 21.84 0.08 5.31
C VAL A 150 21.24 -0.10 6.70
N ARG A 151 20.13 -0.84 6.82
CA ARG A 151 19.31 -0.89 8.02
C ARG A 151 20.04 -1.40 9.26
N ALA A 152 20.82 -2.47 9.14
CA ALA A 152 21.58 -3.05 10.24
C ALA A 152 22.66 -2.12 10.82
N LYS A 153 22.99 -1.03 10.14
CA LYS A 153 23.97 -0.04 10.58
C LYS A 153 23.37 1.17 11.30
N ILE A 154 22.04 1.26 11.31
CA ILE A 154 21.36 2.39 11.90
C ILE A 154 21.26 2.19 13.40
N ILE A 155 21.80 3.13 14.13
CA ILE A 155 21.74 3.18 15.59
C ILE A 155 21.05 4.48 15.99
N VAL A 156 20.01 4.36 16.81
CA VAL A 156 19.37 5.49 17.49
C VAL A 156 19.81 5.45 18.94
N ASN A 157 20.61 6.42 19.34
CA ASN A 157 21.11 6.48 20.72
C ASN A 157 20.02 7.02 21.67
N PRO A 158 19.94 6.52 22.91
CA PRO A 158 18.99 7.06 23.90
C PRO A 158 19.11 8.57 24.11
N ALA A 159 20.31 9.12 24.04
CA ALA A 159 20.52 10.58 24.14
C ALA A 159 19.87 11.37 23.00
N GLU A 160 19.73 10.79 21.78
CA GLU A 160 19.05 11.43 20.67
C GLU A 160 17.52 11.45 20.91
N VAL A 161 17.00 10.38 21.50
CA VAL A 161 15.59 10.28 21.89
C VAL A 161 15.26 11.34 22.96
N THR A 162 16.10 11.45 23.99
CA THR A 162 15.93 12.45 25.05
C THR A 162 15.97 13.87 24.49
N ARG A 163 16.99 14.18 23.69
CA ARG A 163 17.12 15.51 23.05
C ARG A 163 15.91 15.82 22.17
N TYR A 164 15.46 14.88 21.33
CA TYR A 164 14.30 15.09 20.48
C TYR A 164 13.03 15.36 21.30
N TYR A 165 12.86 14.64 22.42
CA TYR A 165 11.76 14.89 23.36
C TYR A 165 11.85 16.31 23.96
N GLU A 166 13.01 16.71 24.48
CA GLU A 166 13.22 18.05 25.06
C GLU A 166 12.91 19.18 24.09
N GLU A 167 13.29 18.99 22.82
CA GLU A 167 13.04 19.98 21.75
C GLU A 167 11.58 20.02 21.30
N ASN A 168 10.80 18.95 21.45
CA ASN A 168 9.48 18.79 20.85
C ASN A 168 8.35 18.46 21.85
N HIS A 169 8.64 18.29 23.14
CA HIS A 169 7.67 17.81 24.12
C HIS A 169 6.39 18.67 24.19
N GLY A 170 6.49 19.97 23.91
CA GLY A 170 5.31 20.86 23.87
C GLY A 170 4.22 20.49 22.88
N THR A 171 4.60 19.75 21.82
CA THR A 171 3.67 19.26 20.77
C THR A 171 3.28 17.80 20.95
N MET A 172 3.95 17.08 21.86
CA MET A 172 3.71 15.66 22.13
C MET A 172 2.62 15.49 23.18
N THR A 173 1.38 15.57 22.72
CA THR A 173 0.21 15.46 23.59
C THR A 173 -0.71 14.32 23.14
N VAL A 174 -1.33 13.66 24.10
CA VAL A 174 -2.49 12.81 23.86
C VAL A 174 -3.71 13.70 23.93
N PRO A 175 -4.53 13.78 22.87
CA PRO A 175 -5.72 14.60 22.89
C PRO A 175 -6.72 14.09 23.93
N GLN A 176 -7.60 14.97 24.42
CA GLN A 176 -8.69 14.57 25.26
C GLN A 176 -9.54 13.51 24.54
N ARG A 177 -9.82 12.40 25.23
CA ARG A 177 -10.67 11.33 24.71
C ARG A 177 -11.91 11.18 25.57
N ARG A 178 -12.99 10.71 24.95
CA ARG A 178 -14.23 10.41 25.64
C ARG A 178 -14.65 8.99 25.36
N LYS A 179 -14.85 8.22 26.42
CA LYS A 179 -15.49 6.91 26.35
C LYS A 179 -17.00 7.15 26.41
N VAL A 180 -17.69 6.70 25.39
CA VAL A 180 -19.10 7.02 25.14
C VAL A 180 -19.88 5.74 24.93
N LEU A 181 -20.92 5.56 25.71
CA LEU A 181 -21.98 4.59 25.43
C LEU A 181 -22.91 5.21 24.38
N VAL A 182 -23.14 4.52 23.29
CA VAL A 182 -24.02 4.93 22.21
C VAL A 182 -25.22 3.99 22.15
N LEU A 183 -26.42 4.54 22.32
CA LEU A 183 -27.67 3.81 22.11
C LEU A 183 -28.34 4.30 20.83
N ILE A 184 -28.84 3.37 20.03
CA ILE A 184 -29.39 3.65 18.71
C ILE A 184 -30.75 2.98 18.57
N SER A 185 -31.72 3.69 17.99
CA SER A 185 -33.05 3.17 17.67
C SER A 185 -33.60 3.83 16.39
N ASP A 186 -34.52 3.14 15.73
CA ASP A 186 -35.32 3.72 14.65
C ASP A 186 -36.52 4.54 15.24
N SER A 187 -36.79 4.45 16.55
CA SER A 187 -37.86 5.16 17.27
C SER A 187 -37.28 6.22 18.19
N GLN A 188 -37.62 7.49 17.92
CA GLN A 188 -37.32 8.59 18.85
C GLN A 188 -37.95 8.41 20.22
N GLU A 189 -39.21 7.95 20.24
CA GLU A 189 -39.96 7.75 21.50
C GLU A 189 -39.29 6.70 22.40
N SER A 190 -38.82 5.58 21.80
CA SER A 190 -38.10 4.54 22.54
C SER A 190 -36.85 5.08 23.19
N LEU A 191 -36.02 5.88 22.48
CA LEU A 191 -34.83 6.49 23.06
C LEU A 191 -35.14 7.59 24.10
N THR A 192 -36.23 8.33 23.92
CA THR A 192 -36.64 9.34 24.91
C THR A 192 -37.01 8.67 26.24
N LYS A 193 -37.83 7.62 26.22
CA LYS A 193 -38.19 6.83 27.41
C LYS A 193 -36.95 6.14 28.00
N ALA A 194 -36.08 5.58 27.16
CA ALA A 194 -34.83 4.99 27.64
C ALA A 194 -33.93 6.01 28.36
N ARG A 195 -33.84 7.23 27.83
CA ARG A 195 -33.12 8.31 28.48
C ARG A 195 -33.70 8.63 29.88
N GLU A 196 -35.04 8.73 30.00
CA GLU A 196 -35.72 8.99 31.26
C GLU A 196 -35.44 7.88 32.28
N ASP A 197 -35.54 6.61 31.89
CA ASP A 197 -35.25 5.46 32.74
C ASP A 197 -33.77 5.46 33.20
N ILE A 198 -32.82 5.73 32.31
CA ILE A 198 -31.37 5.79 32.66
C ILE A 198 -31.11 6.96 33.63
N VAL A 199 -31.71 8.13 33.38
CA VAL A 199 -31.57 9.31 34.25
C VAL A 199 -32.17 9.05 35.62
N SER A 200 -33.27 8.27 35.72
CA SER A 200 -33.87 7.86 36.97
C SER A 200 -33.11 6.76 37.72
N GLY A 201 -32.03 6.24 37.15
CA GLY A 201 -31.13 5.26 37.77
C GLY A 201 -31.40 3.81 37.42
N SER A 202 -32.22 3.53 36.40
CA SER A 202 -32.40 2.16 35.89
C SER A 202 -31.10 1.61 35.28
N PRO A 203 -30.80 0.30 35.49
CA PRO A 203 -29.63 -0.31 34.91
C PRO A 203 -29.65 -0.26 33.36
N GLU A 204 -28.57 0.18 32.74
CA GLU A 204 -28.47 0.34 31.27
C GLU A 204 -28.83 -0.94 30.51
N GLU A 205 -28.39 -2.10 31.00
CA GLU A 205 -28.65 -3.39 30.35
C GLU A 205 -30.16 -3.75 30.36
N GLU A 206 -30.90 -3.36 31.38
CA GLU A 206 -32.34 -3.56 31.45
C GLU A 206 -33.06 -2.63 30.48
N VAL A 207 -32.64 -1.35 30.44
CA VAL A 207 -33.18 -0.35 29.52
C VAL A 207 -32.97 -0.74 28.05
N VAL A 208 -31.76 -1.18 27.71
CA VAL A 208 -31.42 -1.66 26.35
C VAL A 208 -32.33 -2.81 25.92
N LYS A 209 -32.59 -3.78 26.83
CA LYS A 209 -33.47 -4.91 26.56
C LYS A 209 -34.96 -4.47 26.48
N LYS A 210 -35.39 -3.62 27.41
CA LYS A 210 -36.79 -3.14 27.50
C LYS A 210 -37.24 -2.41 26.24
N TYR A 211 -36.37 -1.58 25.66
CA TYR A 211 -36.65 -0.77 24.48
C TYR A 211 -36.06 -1.32 23.18
N VAL A 212 -35.45 -2.50 23.21
CA VAL A 212 -34.82 -3.18 22.03
C VAL A 212 -33.83 -2.26 21.30
N LEU A 213 -32.90 -1.67 22.06
CA LEU A 213 -31.95 -0.72 21.54
C LEU A 213 -30.68 -1.42 21.03
N SER A 214 -30.04 -0.87 19.97
CA SER A 214 -28.66 -1.21 19.64
C SER A 214 -27.72 -0.46 20.57
N LYS A 215 -26.75 -1.17 21.16
CA LYS A 215 -25.76 -0.64 22.08
C LYS A 215 -24.37 -0.77 21.46
N SER A 216 -23.59 0.28 21.51
CA SER A 216 -22.16 0.25 21.18
C SER A 216 -21.37 1.17 22.11
N GLU A 217 -20.07 0.94 22.21
CA GLU A 217 -19.15 1.81 22.93
C GLU A 217 -18.10 2.33 21.96
N LEU A 218 -17.70 3.57 22.13
CA LEU A 218 -16.59 4.18 21.43
C LEU A 218 -15.67 4.91 22.41
N ASN A 219 -14.39 5.00 22.09
CA ASN A 219 -13.42 5.82 22.79
C ASN A 219 -12.69 6.66 21.74
N ALA A 220 -13.05 7.95 21.67
CA ALA A 220 -12.60 8.80 20.57
C ALA A 220 -12.14 10.18 21.04
N ALA A 221 -11.15 10.72 20.33
CA ALA A 221 -10.80 12.12 20.38
C ALA A 221 -11.76 12.95 19.50
N LYS A 222 -11.74 14.27 19.67
CA LYS A 222 -12.66 15.18 18.98
C LYS A 222 -12.58 15.07 17.46
N GLU A 223 -11.38 14.99 16.95
CA GLU A 223 -11.04 14.97 15.52
C GLU A 223 -11.33 13.62 14.85
N GLU A 224 -11.54 12.57 15.65
CA GLU A 224 -11.88 11.21 15.17
C GLU A 224 -13.37 11.03 14.89
N LEU A 225 -14.20 12.01 15.31
CA LEU A 225 -15.65 11.97 15.18
C LEU A 225 -16.13 12.91 14.07
N ARG A 226 -17.25 12.56 13.43
CA ARG A 226 -17.96 13.51 12.56
C ARG A 226 -18.38 14.74 13.35
N ASN A 227 -18.32 15.90 12.71
CA ASN A 227 -18.55 17.20 13.39
C ASN A 227 -19.83 17.27 14.22
N GLU A 228 -20.94 16.73 13.69
CA GLU A 228 -22.23 16.71 14.39
C GLU A 228 -22.21 15.86 15.66
N ILE A 229 -21.57 14.66 15.63
CA ILE A 229 -21.42 13.78 16.80
C ILE A 229 -20.43 14.39 17.78
N SER A 230 -19.33 14.93 17.28
CA SER A 230 -18.29 15.59 18.06
C SER A 230 -18.85 16.76 18.86
N ALA A 231 -19.69 17.60 18.24
CA ALA A 231 -20.33 18.73 18.92
C ALA A 231 -21.21 18.26 20.11
N ILE A 232 -21.95 17.16 19.95
CA ILE A 232 -22.78 16.62 21.02
C ILE A 232 -21.89 15.99 22.10
N VAL A 233 -21.03 15.06 21.74
CA VAL A 233 -20.22 14.27 22.66
C VAL A 233 -19.29 15.16 23.48
N PHE A 234 -18.65 16.18 22.86
CA PHE A 234 -17.72 17.06 23.57
C PHE A 234 -18.35 18.22 24.32
N SER A 235 -19.66 18.41 24.23
CA SER A 235 -20.41 19.36 25.11
C SER A 235 -20.79 18.75 26.47
N LEU A 236 -20.75 17.40 26.62
CA LEU A 236 -21.19 16.71 27.81
C LEU A 236 -20.05 16.50 28.82
N ASN A 237 -20.37 16.43 30.10
CA ASN A 237 -19.45 16.01 31.16
C ASN A 237 -19.53 14.49 31.43
N SER A 238 -18.59 13.97 32.24
CA SER A 238 -18.62 12.56 32.65
C SER A 238 -19.92 12.22 33.37
N GLY A 239 -20.55 11.13 32.99
CA GLY A 239 -21.85 10.69 33.50
C GLY A 239 -23.06 11.34 32.82
N GLU A 240 -22.89 12.42 32.08
CA GLU A 240 -24.00 13.09 31.40
C GLU A 240 -24.49 12.32 30.16
N ILE A 241 -25.79 12.52 29.88
CA ILE A 241 -26.50 11.90 28.75
C ILE A 241 -27.02 13.00 27.83
N SER A 242 -26.82 12.86 26.53
CA SER A 242 -27.28 13.81 25.51
C SER A 242 -28.82 13.89 25.45
N ALA A 243 -29.32 14.86 24.72
CA ALA A 243 -30.65 14.76 24.10
C ALA A 243 -30.64 13.67 23.02
N VAL A 244 -31.83 13.16 22.68
CA VAL A 244 -31.97 12.26 21.51
C VAL A 244 -31.74 13.06 20.24
N SER A 245 -30.85 12.61 19.40
CA SER A 245 -30.40 13.31 18.20
C SER A 245 -30.65 12.48 16.94
N PRO A 246 -31.33 13.00 15.93
CA PRO A 246 -31.50 12.34 14.64
C PRO A 246 -30.23 12.46 13.82
N ILE A 247 -29.66 11.30 13.38
CA ILE A 247 -28.46 11.23 12.55
C ILE A 247 -28.67 10.10 11.52
N ASP A 248 -28.52 10.40 10.22
CA ASP A 248 -28.63 9.43 9.12
C ASP A 248 -29.92 8.57 9.17
N GLY A 249 -31.06 9.18 9.51
CA GLY A 249 -32.35 8.49 9.53
C GLY A 249 -32.58 7.58 10.76
N LYS A 250 -31.66 7.57 11.71
CA LYS A 250 -31.78 6.90 13.02
C LYS A 250 -31.70 7.91 14.16
N PHE A 251 -32.09 7.47 15.34
CA PHE A 251 -31.97 8.27 16.54
C PHE A 251 -30.84 7.75 17.41
N TYR A 252 -30.09 8.68 18.01
CA TYR A 252 -28.91 8.41 18.82
C TYR A 252 -29.01 9.05 20.19
N LEU A 253 -28.54 8.35 21.19
CA LEU A 253 -28.36 8.83 22.54
C LEU A 253 -26.94 8.52 23.00
N PHE A 254 -26.23 9.53 23.48
CA PHE A 254 -24.85 9.42 23.92
C PHE A 254 -24.75 9.61 25.43
N LYS A 255 -24.04 8.70 26.12
CA LYS A 255 -23.73 8.85 27.55
C LYS A 255 -22.21 8.82 27.70
N ILE A 256 -21.64 9.83 28.32
CA ILE A 256 -20.22 9.87 28.63
C ILE A 256 -19.93 9.00 29.82
N THR A 257 -19.16 7.94 29.64
CA THR A 257 -18.79 7.04 30.75
C THR A 257 -17.46 7.43 31.38
N GLU A 258 -16.53 7.98 30.57
CA GLU A 258 -15.21 8.41 31.04
C GLU A 258 -14.67 9.54 30.17
N ILE A 259 -13.95 10.47 30.79
CA ILE A 259 -13.18 11.52 30.09
C ILE A 259 -11.72 11.34 30.48
N THR A 260 -10.90 10.97 29.50
CA THR A 260 -9.45 11.03 29.63
C THR A 260 -9.00 12.44 29.24
N PRO A 261 -8.43 13.24 30.14
CA PRO A 261 -8.03 14.61 29.83
C PRO A 261 -6.87 14.63 28.84
N LEU A 262 -6.73 15.73 28.11
CA LEU A 262 -5.51 16.02 27.37
C LEU A 262 -4.34 16.00 28.35
N HIS A 263 -3.30 15.26 28.02
CA HIS A 263 -2.06 15.26 28.77
C HIS A 263 -0.86 15.27 27.83
N GLN A 264 0.23 15.86 28.34
CA GLN A 264 1.51 15.84 27.64
C GLN A 264 2.15 14.46 27.86
N LEU A 265 2.64 13.85 26.77
CA LEU A 265 3.39 12.60 26.89
C LEU A 265 4.65 12.82 27.72
N SER A 266 4.88 11.96 28.67
CA SER A 266 6.19 11.82 29.32
C SER A 266 7.24 11.27 28.35
N LEU A 267 8.53 11.44 28.66
CA LEU A 267 9.60 10.84 27.87
C LEU A 267 9.44 9.32 27.71
N GLU A 268 9.02 8.63 28.76
CA GLU A 268 8.84 7.17 28.73
C GLU A 268 7.71 6.75 27.78
N GLU A 269 6.58 7.48 27.77
CA GLU A 269 5.47 7.24 26.86
C GLU A 269 5.82 7.57 25.39
N ALA A 270 6.63 8.61 25.16
CA ALA A 270 7.02 9.06 23.83
C ALA A 270 8.19 8.29 23.23
N LYS A 271 8.98 7.60 24.04
CA LYS A 271 10.28 7.00 23.72
C LYS A 271 10.26 6.11 22.48
N GLU A 272 9.33 5.15 22.42
CA GLU A 272 9.24 4.22 21.29
C GLU A 272 8.81 4.93 20.00
N THR A 273 7.91 5.89 20.09
CA THR A 273 7.47 6.70 18.94
C THR A 273 8.62 7.56 18.41
N ILE A 274 9.36 8.22 19.30
CA ILE A 274 10.52 9.04 18.93
C ILE A 274 11.63 8.15 18.34
N HIS A 275 11.90 7.00 18.97
CA HIS A 275 12.89 6.05 18.45
C HIS A 275 12.52 5.61 17.03
N GLY A 276 11.28 5.22 16.79
CA GLY A 276 10.78 4.84 15.46
C GLY A 276 10.90 5.99 14.45
N LEU A 277 10.57 7.21 14.84
CA LEU A 277 10.71 8.41 14.01
C LEU A 277 12.18 8.65 13.62
N LEU A 278 13.08 8.70 14.59
CA LEU A 278 14.51 8.93 14.37
C LEU A 278 15.13 7.79 13.53
N PHE A 279 14.73 6.54 13.80
CA PHE A 279 15.17 5.40 13.01
C PHE A 279 14.77 5.56 11.55
N ASN A 280 13.51 5.92 11.26
CA ASN A 280 13.03 6.13 9.90
C ASN A 280 13.74 7.29 9.20
N GLN A 281 13.99 8.39 9.89
CA GLN A 281 14.76 9.51 9.35
C GLN A 281 16.18 9.11 8.98
N LYS A 282 16.88 8.40 9.88
CA LYS A 282 18.22 7.87 9.63
C LYS A 282 18.23 6.85 8.50
N MET A 283 17.23 5.97 8.44
CA MET A 283 17.07 4.99 7.37
C MET A 283 16.95 5.68 6.00
N GLN A 284 16.09 6.69 5.90
CA GLN A 284 15.91 7.44 4.67
C GLN A 284 17.19 8.13 4.24
N ALA A 285 17.87 8.84 5.15
CA ALA A 285 19.15 9.51 4.88
C ALA A 285 20.26 8.53 4.45
N ALA A 286 20.36 7.40 5.16
CA ALA A 286 21.35 6.36 4.85
C ALA A 286 21.06 5.69 3.50
N MET A 287 19.80 5.49 3.16
CA MET A 287 19.39 4.93 1.85
C MET A 287 19.78 5.86 0.70
N VAL A 288 19.48 7.16 0.82
CA VAL A 288 19.89 8.17 -0.17
C VAL A 288 21.40 8.17 -0.36
N THR A 289 22.15 8.24 0.74
CA THR A 289 23.63 8.23 0.71
C THR A 289 24.16 6.97 0.03
N TRP A 290 23.61 5.81 0.38
CA TRP A 290 24.04 4.54 -0.20
C TRP A 290 23.74 4.42 -1.69
N LEU A 291 22.56 4.87 -2.13
CA LEU A 291 22.20 4.92 -3.55
C LEU A 291 23.11 5.87 -4.34
N ASP A 292 23.42 7.04 -3.79
CA ASP A 292 24.34 7.98 -4.41
C ASP A 292 25.75 7.37 -4.55
N GLU A 293 26.21 6.62 -3.55
CA GLU A 293 27.48 5.88 -3.64
C GLU A 293 27.45 4.80 -4.74
N LEU A 294 26.34 4.07 -4.86
CA LEU A 294 26.16 3.08 -5.91
C LEU A 294 26.17 3.74 -7.29
N LYS A 295 25.43 4.84 -7.46
CA LYS A 295 25.39 5.62 -8.70
C LYS A 295 26.78 6.12 -9.11
N LYS A 296 27.53 6.72 -8.15
CA LYS A 296 28.89 7.23 -8.39
C LYS A 296 29.90 6.15 -8.79
N LYS A 297 29.72 4.91 -8.36
CA LYS A 297 30.61 3.77 -8.66
C LYS A 297 30.16 2.97 -9.87
N SER A 298 29.11 3.40 -10.57
CA SER A 298 28.46 2.67 -11.67
C SER A 298 28.53 3.47 -12.97
N TYR A 299 28.60 2.75 -14.08
CA TYR A 299 28.37 3.34 -15.40
C TYR A 299 26.87 3.48 -15.63
N LEU A 300 26.43 4.71 -15.82
CA LEU A 300 25.03 5.04 -16.08
C LEU A 300 24.92 5.84 -17.37
N LYS A 301 24.06 5.40 -18.29
CA LYS A 301 23.73 6.15 -19.51
C LYS A 301 22.23 6.06 -19.76
N ILE A 302 21.56 7.20 -19.86
CA ILE A 302 20.15 7.34 -20.22
C ILE A 302 20.07 7.90 -21.64
N PHE A 303 19.13 7.38 -22.47
CA PHE A 303 18.99 7.73 -23.88
C PHE A 303 17.75 8.60 -24.15
#